data_0b7bbd36d37d12bb8748ab593aec06f1
#
_entry.id   0b7bbd36d37d12bb8748ab593aec06f1
#
_cell.length_a   1.000
_cell.length_b   1.000
_cell.length_c   1.000
_cell.angle_alpha   90.00
_cell.angle_beta   90.00
_cell.angle_gamma   90.00
#
_symmetry.space_group_name_H-M   'P 1'
#
loop_
_entity.id
_entity.type
_entity.pdbx_description
1 polymer ?
#
loop_
_entity_poly.entity_id
_entity_poly.type
_entity_poly.pdbx_seq_one_letter_code
_entity_poly.pdbx_strand_id
1 'polypeptide(L)'
;TFQIVWHFVWKNLSYLQGEIMVTLVILDWFGEKKEKFGNAIKSQGTPYLDKLKKLYPHTTIEASGEYVGLPKGVMGNSEVGHLTLGSGRVILQDLKHIDSEIENGNFYKNPALLKALSHAEKNKSNLHIMGLLSNGGVHSDIQHMFAILELAKNFDIKNIYIHAFLD
;
A
#
# COMPACT_ATOMS: atom_id res chain seq x y z
N THR A 1 7.63 11.02 -1.46
CA THR A 1 6.85 11.66 -2.54
C THR A 1 5.46 11.90 -2.00
N PHE A 2 5.10 13.16 -1.80
CA PHE A 2 3.76 13.53 -1.32
C PHE A 2 2.85 13.62 -2.54
N GLN A 3 1.78 12.82 -2.56
CA GLN A 3 0.67 13.02 -3.48
C GLN A 3 -0.30 13.99 -2.83
N ILE A 4 -0.60 15.11 -3.47
CA ILE A 4 -1.65 15.99 -3.01
C ILE A 4 -2.90 15.67 -3.80
N VAL A 5 -3.90 15.26 -3.08
CA VAL A 5 -5.26 15.17 -3.59
C VAL A 5 -5.96 16.44 -3.16
N TRP A 6 -6.27 17.29 -4.11
CA TRP A 6 -7.07 18.49 -3.87
C TRP A 6 -8.54 18.09 -3.89
N HIS A 7 -9.20 18.18 -2.75
CA HIS A 7 -10.63 18.13 -2.68
C HIS A 7 -11.18 19.55 -2.94
N PHE A 8 -11.59 19.83 -4.15
CA PHE A 8 -12.39 21.01 -4.42
C PHE A 8 -13.86 20.61 -4.36
N VAL A 9 -14.51 20.91 -3.24
CA VAL A 9 -15.96 20.90 -3.18
C VAL A 9 -16.44 22.21 -3.82
N TRP A 10 -16.75 22.18 -5.09
CA TRP A 10 -17.39 23.30 -5.74
C TRP A 10 -18.90 23.21 -5.48
N LYS A 11 -19.42 24.06 -4.60
CA LYS A 11 -20.85 24.35 -4.55
C LYS A 11 -21.18 25.28 -5.70
N ASN A 12 -21.53 24.77 -6.85
CA ASN A 12 -22.15 25.58 -7.87
C ASN A 12 -23.65 25.70 -7.53
N LEU A 13 -24.03 26.82 -6.95
CA LEU A 13 -25.44 27.21 -6.75
C LEU A 13 -26.02 27.67 -8.10
N SER A 14 -26.08 26.80 -9.09
CA SER A 14 -26.98 27.01 -10.19
C SER A 14 -28.35 26.49 -9.78
N TYR A 15 -29.26 27.42 -9.50
CA TYR A 15 -30.66 27.15 -9.24
C TYR A 15 -31.34 26.53 -10.47
N LEU A 16 -31.18 25.24 -10.65
CA LEU A 16 -32.08 24.39 -11.42
C LEU A 16 -32.33 23.12 -10.62
N GLN A 17 -33.44 23.12 -9.91
CA GLN A 17 -34.04 21.93 -9.26
C GLN A 17 -33.43 21.37 -7.98
N GLY A 18 -32.75 22.19 -7.14
CA GLY A 18 -32.44 21.74 -5.74
C GLY A 18 -31.36 20.66 -5.57
N GLU A 19 -30.67 20.25 -6.62
CA GLU A 19 -29.58 19.29 -6.56
C GLU A 19 -28.22 19.98 -6.29
N ILE A 20 -27.51 19.49 -5.29
CA ILE A 20 -26.14 19.91 -4.99
C ILE A 20 -25.20 19.05 -5.85
N MET A 21 -24.58 19.64 -6.88
CA MET A 21 -23.54 18.96 -7.64
C MET A 21 -22.19 19.12 -6.92
N VAL A 22 -21.55 17.99 -6.60
CA VAL A 22 -20.20 17.93 -6.06
C VAL A 22 -19.26 17.42 -7.15
N THR A 23 -18.19 18.16 -7.42
CA THR A 23 -17.16 17.75 -8.37
C THR A 23 -15.86 17.49 -7.62
N LEU A 24 -15.33 16.28 -7.73
CA LEU A 24 -14.00 15.89 -7.24
C LEU A 24 -13.02 15.94 -8.41
N VAL A 25 -11.97 16.77 -8.28
CA VAL A 25 -10.89 16.85 -9.26
C VAL A 25 -9.63 16.29 -8.64
N ILE A 26 -9.10 15.21 -9.21
CA ILE A 26 -7.87 14.56 -8.76
C ILE A 26 -6.76 14.92 -9.76
N LEU A 27 -5.70 15.57 -9.25
CA LEU A 27 -4.47 15.81 -9.98
C LEU A 27 -3.46 14.73 -9.57
N ASP A 28 -3.53 13.58 -10.24
CA ASP A 28 -2.68 12.44 -9.93
C ASP A 28 -1.20 12.78 -10.13
N TRP A 29 -0.33 12.30 -9.25
CA TRP A 29 1.11 12.60 -9.21
C TRP A 29 1.48 14.08 -8.96
N PHE A 30 0.51 14.94 -8.66
CA PHE A 30 0.76 16.33 -8.31
C PHE A 30 1.22 16.44 -6.84
N GLY A 31 2.55 16.39 -6.62
CA GLY A 31 3.14 16.44 -5.28
C GLY A 31 3.43 17.87 -4.80
N GLU A 32 3.51 18.05 -3.49
CA GLU A 32 3.95 19.32 -2.86
C GLU A 32 5.42 19.20 -2.42
N LYS A 33 6.24 20.11 -2.90
CA LYS A 33 7.63 20.25 -2.52
C LYS A 33 7.99 21.74 -2.39
N LYS A 34 8.73 22.11 -1.35
CA LYS A 34 9.07 23.53 -1.08
C LYS A 34 10.12 24.05 -2.06
N GLU A 35 11.08 23.22 -2.44
CA GLU A 35 12.19 23.57 -3.31
C GLU A 35 11.73 23.82 -4.76
N LYS A 36 12.37 24.79 -5.41
CA LYS A 36 12.16 25.09 -6.83
C LYS A 36 13.00 24.18 -7.74
N PHE A 37 14.21 23.81 -7.31
CA PHE A 37 15.10 22.97 -8.10
C PHE A 37 14.47 21.57 -8.32
N GLY A 38 14.42 21.16 -9.56
CA GLY A 38 13.79 19.88 -9.94
C GLY A 38 12.25 19.84 -9.73
N ASN A 39 11.60 20.99 -9.62
CA ASN A 39 10.17 21.10 -9.37
C ASN A 39 9.51 22.00 -10.42
N ALA A 40 9.01 21.40 -11.49
CA ALA A 40 8.37 22.13 -12.58
C ALA A 40 7.15 22.96 -12.12
N ILE A 41 6.37 22.46 -11.19
CA ILE A 41 5.20 23.14 -10.61
C ILE A 41 5.62 24.46 -9.97
N LYS A 42 6.62 24.43 -9.10
CA LYS A 42 7.13 25.64 -8.40
C LYS A 42 7.90 26.58 -9.34
N SER A 43 8.55 26.06 -10.37
CA SER A 43 9.31 26.86 -11.33
C SER A 43 8.40 27.66 -12.26
N GLN A 44 7.31 27.06 -12.74
CA GLN A 44 6.35 27.70 -13.64
C GLN A 44 5.23 28.44 -12.89
N GLY A 45 4.93 28.00 -11.66
CA GLY A 45 3.81 28.48 -10.87
C GLY A 45 2.46 27.89 -11.33
N THR A 46 1.47 28.02 -10.47
CA THR A 46 0.10 27.51 -10.71
C THR A 46 -0.93 28.59 -10.33
N PRO A 47 -1.05 29.68 -11.11
CA PRO A 47 -1.77 30.87 -10.69
C PRO A 47 -3.22 30.60 -10.26
N TYR A 48 -3.91 29.71 -10.93
CA TYR A 48 -5.29 29.36 -10.57
C TYR A 48 -5.36 28.53 -9.28
N LEU A 49 -4.50 27.52 -9.11
CA LEU A 49 -4.42 26.71 -7.88
C LEU A 49 -3.94 27.59 -6.70
N ASP A 50 -2.97 28.47 -6.93
CA ASP A 50 -2.48 29.41 -5.91
C ASP A 50 -3.59 30.38 -5.46
N LYS A 51 -4.45 30.82 -6.40
CA LYS A 51 -5.63 31.62 -6.08
C LYS A 51 -6.65 30.81 -5.27
N LEU A 52 -6.93 29.56 -5.63
CA LEU A 52 -7.84 28.69 -4.90
C LEU A 52 -7.34 28.42 -3.48
N LYS A 53 -6.04 28.15 -3.31
CA LYS A 53 -5.41 28.00 -2.00
C LYS A 53 -5.58 29.22 -1.08
N LYS A 54 -5.58 30.41 -1.65
CA LYS A 54 -5.79 31.65 -0.88
C LYS A 54 -7.24 31.90 -0.47
N LEU A 55 -8.18 31.44 -1.32
CA LEU A 55 -9.60 31.72 -1.16
C LEU A 55 -10.36 30.67 -0.35
N TYR A 56 -9.87 29.43 -0.34
CA TYR A 56 -10.58 28.27 0.22
C TYR A 56 -9.70 27.50 1.21
N PRO A 57 -10.30 26.80 2.19
CA PRO A 57 -9.57 25.89 3.06
C PRO A 57 -8.80 24.85 2.25
N HIS A 58 -7.57 24.60 2.62
CA HIS A 58 -6.74 23.58 1.98
C HIS A 58 -5.87 22.88 3.03
N THR A 59 -5.47 21.65 2.72
CA THR A 59 -4.57 20.86 3.54
C THR A 59 -3.70 19.96 2.65
N THR A 60 -2.69 19.36 3.25
CA THR A 60 -1.88 18.31 2.63
C THR A 60 -2.14 17.00 3.33
N ILE A 61 -2.16 15.92 2.57
CA ILE A 61 -2.27 14.56 3.08
C ILE A 61 -1.07 13.75 2.63
N GLU A 62 -0.70 12.77 3.46
CA GLU A 62 0.34 11.82 3.10
C GLU A 62 -0.22 10.79 2.11
N ALA A 63 0.62 10.44 1.11
CA ALA A 63 0.23 9.50 0.05
C ALA A 63 1.26 8.38 -0.14
N SER A 64 1.99 8.04 0.93
CA SER A 64 3.00 6.98 0.91
C SER A 64 3.05 6.23 2.24
N GLY A 65 3.69 5.08 2.23
CA GLY A 65 3.89 4.27 3.43
C GLY A 65 2.59 3.92 4.14
N GLU A 66 2.62 3.93 5.45
CA GLU A 66 1.51 3.47 6.30
C GLU A 66 0.23 4.30 6.14
N TYR A 67 0.33 5.54 5.67
CA TYR A 67 -0.84 6.40 5.41
C TYR A 67 -1.73 5.92 4.25
N VAL A 68 -1.21 5.03 3.41
CA VAL A 68 -1.94 4.40 2.30
C VAL A 68 -1.87 2.87 2.35
N GLY A 69 -1.58 2.31 3.53
CA GLY A 69 -1.58 0.87 3.77
C GLY A 69 -0.37 0.11 3.25
N LEU A 70 0.72 0.81 2.92
CA LEU A 70 2.00 0.23 2.51
C LEU A 70 2.96 0.13 3.71
N PRO A 71 4.02 -0.67 3.62
CA PRO A 71 5.09 -0.66 4.61
C PRO A 71 5.74 0.73 4.74
N LYS A 72 6.30 1.01 5.92
CA LYS A 72 6.97 2.30 6.20
C LYS A 72 8.10 2.57 5.19
N GLY A 73 8.11 3.77 4.64
CA GLY A 73 9.13 4.20 3.68
C GLY A 73 8.89 3.76 2.23
N VAL A 74 7.89 2.93 1.97
CA VAL A 74 7.51 2.55 0.61
C VAL A 74 6.78 3.69 -0.08
N MET A 75 7.20 3.99 -1.31
CA MET A 75 6.59 5.04 -2.12
C MET A 75 5.15 4.66 -2.49
N GLY A 76 4.22 5.62 -2.34
CA GLY A 76 2.85 5.46 -2.79
C GLY A 76 2.71 5.38 -4.31
N ASN A 77 1.55 4.95 -4.76
CA ASN A 77 1.17 4.90 -6.15
C ASN A 77 -0.30 5.31 -6.32
N SER A 78 -0.74 5.42 -7.57
CA SER A 78 -2.12 5.83 -7.89
C SER A 78 -3.18 4.89 -7.32
N GLU A 79 -2.94 3.59 -7.36
CA GLU A 79 -3.87 2.57 -6.89
C GLU A 79 -4.18 2.74 -5.40
N VAL A 80 -3.16 2.76 -4.53
CA VAL A 80 -3.35 2.88 -3.08
C VAL A 80 -3.91 4.25 -2.69
N GLY A 81 -3.56 5.31 -3.43
CA GLY A 81 -4.09 6.64 -3.22
C GLY A 81 -5.60 6.70 -3.51
N HIS A 82 -6.03 6.22 -4.67
CA HIS A 82 -7.44 6.18 -5.07
C HIS A 82 -8.25 5.24 -4.17
N LEU A 83 -7.68 4.09 -3.80
CA LEU A 83 -8.32 3.14 -2.89
C LEU A 83 -8.59 3.77 -1.52
N THR A 84 -7.60 4.48 -0.97
CA THR A 84 -7.73 5.19 0.31
C THR A 84 -8.78 6.30 0.24
N LEU A 85 -8.79 7.08 -0.85
CA LEU A 85 -9.80 8.11 -1.07
C LEU A 85 -11.22 7.52 -1.22
N GLY A 86 -11.36 6.50 -2.05
CA GLY A 86 -12.67 5.90 -2.34
C GLY A 86 -13.27 5.17 -1.13
N SER A 87 -12.43 4.55 -0.30
CA SER A 87 -12.88 3.84 0.89
C SER A 87 -13.08 4.75 2.11
N GLY A 88 -12.51 5.97 2.09
CA GLY A 88 -12.50 6.88 3.24
C GLY A 88 -11.67 6.40 4.44
N ARG A 89 -10.83 5.40 4.23
CA ARG A 89 -9.95 4.82 5.27
C ARG A 89 -8.71 4.21 4.65
N VAL A 90 -7.66 4.02 5.46
CA VAL A 90 -6.48 3.26 5.05
C VAL A 90 -6.83 1.78 4.94
N ILE A 91 -6.52 1.18 3.79
CA ILE A 91 -6.65 -0.26 3.55
C ILE A 91 -5.24 -0.84 3.47
N LEU A 92 -4.94 -1.78 4.36
CA LEU A 92 -3.64 -2.45 4.35
C LEU A 92 -3.46 -3.21 3.03
N GLN A 93 -2.36 -2.96 2.37
CA GLN A 93 -1.95 -3.71 1.19
C GLN A 93 -1.38 -5.07 1.60
N ASP A 94 -1.39 -6.03 0.68
CA ASP A 94 -1.07 -7.43 1.00
C ASP A 94 0.25 -7.62 1.76
N LEU A 95 1.33 -6.95 1.34
CA LEU A 95 2.61 -7.02 2.05
C LEU A 95 2.48 -6.55 3.50
N LYS A 96 1.91 -5.37 3.73
CA LYS A 96 1.73 -4.83 5.08
C LYS A 96 0.75 -5.65 5.91
N HIS A 97 -0.26 -6.25 5.26
CA HIS A 97 -1.18 -7.16 5.93
C HIS A 97 -0.44 -8.42 6.41
N ILE A 98 0.37 -9.05 5.54
CA ILE A 98 1.17 -10.22 5.92
C ILE A 98 2.16 -9.89 7.04
N ASP A 99 2.86 -8.73 6.95
CA ASP A 99 3.74 -8.26 8.02
C ASP A 99 3.00 -8.19 9.36
N SER A 100 1.82 -7.58 9.37
CA SER A 100 0.99 -7.45 10.58
C SER A 100 0.54 -8.81 11.12
N GLU A 101 0.20 -9.75 10.24
CA GLU A 101 -0.17 -11.12 10.64
C GLU A 101 1.01 -11.92 11.23
N ILE A 102 2.23 -11.65 10.76
CA ILE A 102 3.45 -12.22 11.33
C ILE A 102 3.73 -11.60 12.70
N GLU A 103 3.69 -10.26 12.79
CA GLU A 103 3.95 -9.51 14.03
C GLU A 103 2.99 -9.88 15.17
N ASN A 104 1.70 -10.05 14.86
CA ASN A 104 0.66 -10.40 15.84
C ASN A 104 0.51 -11.92 16.08
N GLY A 105 1.26 -12.74 15.35
CA GLY A 105 1.29 -14.18 15.48
C GLY A 105 0.12 -14.94 14.82
N ASN A 106 -0.78 -14.27 14.12
CA ASN A 106 -1.90 -14.91 13.42
C ASN A 106 -1.42 -15.68 12.18
N PHE A 107 -0.36 -15.21 11.53
CA PHE A 107 0.28 -15.91 10.41
C PHE A 107 0.58 -17.38 10.76
N TYR A 108 1.09 -17.62 11.96
CA TYR A 108 1.45 -18.96 12.44
C TYR A 108 0.24 -19.85 12.79
N LYS A 109 -0.97 -19.27 12.77
CA LYS A 109 -2.23 -19.97 12.99
C LYS A 109 -3.03 -20.13 11.69
N ASN A 110 -2.49 -19.70 10.56
CA ASN A 110 -3.18 -19.77 9.27
C ASN A 110 -3.50 -21.22 8.92
N PRO A 111 -4.80 -21.57 8.74
CA PRO A 111 -5.22 -22.97 8.58
C PRO A 111 -4.72 -23.58 7.27
N ALA A 112 -4.51 -22.80 6.21
CA ALA A 112 -3.97 -23.30 4.95
C ALA A 112 -2.49 -23.69 5.08
N LEU A 113 -1.69 -22.86 5.75
CA LEU A 113 -0.28 -23.16 6.02
C LEU A 113 -0.15 -24.38 6.92
N LEU A 114 -0.91 -24.43 8.04
CA LEU A 114 -0.89 -25.57 8.96
C LEU A 114 -1.32 -26.86 8.26
N LYS A 115 -2.32 -26.81 7.40
CA LYS A 115 -2.77 -27.97 6.61
C LYS A 115 -1.68 -28.48 5.68
N ALA A 116 -0.97 -27.58 4.99
CA ALA A 116 0.11 -27.96 4.08
C ALA A 116 1.28 -28.62 4.82
N LEU A 117 1.70 -28.02 5.95
CA LEU A 117 2.77 -28.57 6.78
C LEU A 117 2.41 -29.93 7.41
N SER A 118 1.20 -30.03 7.99
CA SER A 118 0.70 -31.32 8.51
C SER A 118 0.59 -32.40 7.43
N HIS A 119 0.24 -32.02 6.19
CA HIS A 119 0.21 -32.97 5.08
C HIS A 119 1.63 -33.50 4.78
N ALA A 120 2.62 -32.60 4.70
CA ALA A 120 4.01 -33.02 4.44
C ALA A 120 4.53 -33.93 5.55
N GLU A 121 4.28 -33.59 6.82
CA GLU A 121 4.67 -34.40 7.99
C GLU A 121 4.03 -35.80 7.96
N LYS A 122 2.69 -35.87 7.85
CA LYS A 122 1.94 -37.15 7.86
C LYS A 122 2.35 -38.09 6.74
N ASN A 123 2.63 -37.55 5.57
CA ASN A 123 3.03 -38.37 4.41
C ASN A 123 4.54 -38.56 4.30
N LYS A 124 5.33 -38.04 5.26
CA LYS A 124 6.80 -38.04 5.21
C LYS A 124 7.33 -37.55 3.87
N SER A 125 6.65 -36.55 3.34
CA SER A 125 6.98 -35.94 2.05
C SER A 125 7.84 -34.69 2.23
N ASN A 126 8.41 -34.21 1.13
CA ASN A 126 9.16 -32.97 1.12
C ASN A 126 8.21 -31.76 1.10
N LEU A 127 8.66 -30.66 1.68
CA LEU A 127 8.02 -29.35 1.53
C LEU A 127 8.75 -28.54 0.46
N HIS A 128 8.01 -27.99 -0.48
CA HIS A 128 8.53 -27.11 -1.51
C HIS A 128 7.92 -25.73 -1.34
N ILE A 129 8.77 -24.72 -1.15
CA ILE A 129 8.39 -23.31 -1.05
C ILE A 129 8.90 -22.62 -2.31
N MET A 130 8.04 -21.93 -3.04
CA MET A 130 8.44 -21.23 -4.27
C MET A 130 7.88 -19.79 -4.26
N GLY A 131 8.65 -18.88 -4.80
CA GLY A 131 8.26 -17.48 -4.89
C GLY A 131 9.42 -16.55 -5.20
N LEU A 132 9.08 -15.28 -5.42
CA LEU A 132 10.05 -14.23 -5.65
C LEU A 132 10.85 -13.98 -4.36
N LEU A 133 12.17 -14.10 -4.45
CA LEU A 133 13.08 -13.85 -3.34
C LEU A 133 13.65 -12.45 -3.47
N SER A 134 13.03 -11.49 -2.80
CA SER A 134 13.44 -10.09 -2.82
C SER A 134 13.37 -9.47 -1.42
N ASN A 135 14.23 -8.52 -1.16
CA ASN A 135 14.19 -7.65 0.02
C ASN A 135 13.67 -6.25 -0.32
N GLY A 136 13.16 -6.06 -1.54
CA GLY A 136 12.70 -4.76 -2.04
C GLY A 136 11.36 -4.30 -1.45
N GLY A 137 10.55 -5.21 -0.92
CA GLY A 137 9.26 -4.89 -0.29
C GLY A 137 8.23 -4.30 -1.26
N VAL A 138 8.31 -4.66 -2.54
CA VAL A 138 7.35 -4.22 -3.58
C VAL A 138 6.45 -5.37 -4.00
N HIS A 139 7.02 -6.45 -4.53
CA HIS A 139 6.28 -7.63 -4.98
C HIS A 139 6.43 -8.83 -4.05
N SER A 140 7.41 -8.80 -3.17
CA SER A 140 7.63 -9.79 -2.11
C SER A 140 8.52 -9.22 -1.00
N ASP A 141 8.55 -9.93 0.13
CA ASP A 141 9.51 -9.71 1.20
C ASP A 141 10.08 -11.06 1.67
N ILE A 142 11.41 -11.14 1.75
CA ILE A 142 12.12 -12.35 2.20
C ILE A 142 11.72 -12.76 3.63
N GLN A 143 11.29 -11.82 4.47
CA GLN A 143 10.84 -12.09 5.83
C GLN A 143 9.60 -12.99 5.86
N HIS A 144 8.73 -12.90 4.85
CA HIS A 144 7.57 -13.79 4.72
C HIS A 144 8.00 -15.25 4.52
N MET A 145 9.06 -15.48 3.72
CA MET A 145 9.63 -16.82 3.57
C MET A 145 10.24 -17.32 4.89
N PHE A 146 10.96 -16.45 5.61
CA PHE A 146 11.51 -16.82 6.91
C PHE A 146 10.42 -17.15 7.92
N ALA A 147 9.29 -16.46 7.90
CA ALA A 147 8.15 -16.79 8.74
C ALA A 147 7.56 -18.19 8.43
N ILE A 148 7.50 -18.58 7.14
CA ILE A 148 7.08 -19.95 6.76
C ILE A 148 8.09 -20.98 7.30
N LEU A 149 9.39 -20.73 7.16
CA LEU A 149 10.43 -21.62 7.66
C LEU A 149 10.38 -21.74 9.19
N GLU A 150 10.13 -20.64 9.89
CA GLU A 150 9.97 -20.65 11.35
C GLU A 150 8.76 -21.48 11.78
N LEU A 151 7.63 -21.35 11.07
CA LEU A 151 6.45 -22.17 11.30
C LEU A 151 6.76 -23.66 11.03
N ALA A 152 7.51 -23.98 9.98
CA ALA A 152 7.85 -25.33 9.59
C ALA A 152 8.71 -26.07 10.62
N LYS A 153 9.45 -25.38 11.48
CA LYS A 153 10.23 -25.99 12.57
C LYS A 153 9.38 -26.76 13.59
N ASN A 154 8.09 -26.46 13.67
CA ASN A 154 7.15 -27.13 14.57
C ASN A 154 6.64 -28.48 14.02
N PHE A 155 7.11 -28.91 12.84
CA PHE A 155 6.68 -30.12 12.15
C PHE A 155 7.88 -31.01 11.82
N ASP A 156 7.70 -32.32 11.89
CA ASP A 156 8.75 -33.30 11.53
C ASP A 156 8.85 -33.47 10.02
N ILE A 157 9.34 -32.43 9.34
CA ILE A 157 9.55 -32.41 7.88
C ILE A 157 11.04 -32.55 7.60
N LYS A 158 11.42 -33.67 6.99
CA LYS A 158 12.83 -34.01 6.75
C LYS A 158 13.53 -33.09 5.77
N ASN A 159 12.88 -32.72 4.68
CA ASN A 159 13.48 -31.91 3.62
C ASN A 159 12.55 -30.75 3.24
N ILE A 160 13.11 -29.55 3.25
CA ILE A 160 12.46 -28.33 2.77
C ILE A 160 13.29 -27.77 1.63
N TYR A 161 12.66 -27.56 0.47
CA TYR A 161 13.30 -27.03 -0.73
C TYR A 161 12.73 -25.65 -1.05
N ILE A 162 13.61 -24.70 -1.28
CA ILE A 162 13.25 -23.34 -1.68
C ILE A 162 13.55 -23.18 -3.17
N HIS A 163 12.54 -22.85 -3.95
CA HIS A 163 12.64 -22.50 -5.35
C HIS A 163 12.55 -20.99 -5.50
N ALA A 164 13.69 -20.34 -5.39
CA ALA A 164 13.78 -18.88 -5.44
C ALA A 164 13.64 -18.38 -6.87
N PHE A 165 12.68 -17.50 -7.11
CA PHE A 165 12.64 -16.65 -8.31
C PHE A 165 13.46 -15.41 -7.98
N LEU A 166 14.49 -15.15 -8.75
CA LEU A 166 15.38 -14.00 -8.52
C LEU A 166 14.79 -12.74 -9.14
N ASP A 167 15.01 -11.62 -8.46
CA ASP A 167 14.56 -10.29 -8.87
C ASP A 167 15.63 -9.58 -9.71
#